data_0574700ed517f9608401d6fbb4b8c958
#
_entry.id   0574700ed517f9608401d6fbb4b8c958
#
_cell.length_a   1.000
_cell.length_b   1.000
_cell.length_c   1.000
_cell.angle_alpha   90.00
_cell.angle_beta   90.00
_cell.angle_gamma   90.00
#
_symmetry.space_group_name_H-M   'P 1'
#
loop_
_entity.id
_entity.type
_entity.pdbx_description
1 polymer ?
#
loop_
_entity_poly.entity_id
_entity_poly.type
_entity_poly.pdbx_seq_one_letter_code
_entity_poly.pdbx_strand_id
1 'polypeptide(L)'
;GVRTSGWFSGRKRRRAQRHTRDALIKLAEGDHRQVEKLLSRDADHAADPLANYLLAAEAAQQRGDEIRANQHLERAAEVCADNQIPVEITRARILLARHEDHAARHCLDRLLEVAPRHPEVLRLAEQAYLNTGAWRALLDILPSMEKSQVTTEQHLQDLRQRAWLGMMNQAMAEQGSEGLKQWWKNQSRKTRQDTALQVAMVNHLIECNDPQMAQEIVLAGLKQQYDERLILLLPRINSPAPEQLEKVLRQQIRQHGATPLLNSTLGQMLMRQAEWQQAADVFLKALEQRPDTFDYAWLADCYDKTGRPEQAAKMRREGLLLTLRQNPDQ
;
A
#
# COMPACT_ATOMS: atom_id res chain seq x y z
N GLY A 1 62.63 20.88 13.63
CA GLY A 1 61.65 20.47 12.59
C GLY A 1 60.32 19.99 13.10
N VAL A 2 60.14 19.59 14.40
CA VAL A 2 58.90 19.00 14.94
C VAL A 2 57.86 20.04 15.37
N ARG A 3 58.25 21.27 15.70
CA ARG A 3 57.30 22.33 16.14
C ARG A 3 56.53 23.01 15.02
N THR A 4 57.03 23.04 13.81
CA THR A 4 56.39 23.69 12.65
C THR A 4 55.29 22.82 12.02
N SER A 5 55.45 21.49 12.01
CA SER A 5 54.42 20.58 11.45
C SER A 5 53.14 20.57 12.28
N GLY A 6 53.24 20.65 13.62
CA GLY A 6 52.05 20.73 14.50
C GLY A 6 51.25 22.02 14.37
N TRP A 7 51.92 23.16 14.10
CA TRP A 7 51.24 24.45 13.90
C TRP A 7 50.46 24.53 12.58
N PHE A 8 51.05 23.97 11.50
CA PHE A 8 50.35 23.89 10.18
C PHE A 8 49.17 22.92 10.20
N SER A 9 49.30 21.79 10.91
CA SER A 9 48.16 20.84 11.06
C SER A 9 47.03 21.43 11.90
N GLY A 10 47.33 22.19 12.96
CA GLY A 10 46.33 22.88 13.76
C GLY A 10 45.57 23.96 12.97
N ARG A 11 46.25 24.68 12.07
CA ARG A 11 45.61 25.67 11.19
C ARG A 11 44.67 25.03 10.19
N LYS A 12 45.10 23.93 9.56
CA LYS A 12 44.24 23.18 8.62
C LYS A 12 42.98 22.63 9.30
N ARG A 13 43.13 22.09 10.51
CA ARG A 13 42.00 21.57 11.29
C ARG A 13 40.99 22.65 11.67
N ARG A 14 41.46 23.81 12.13
CA ARG A 14 40.59 24.94 12.44
C ARG A 14 39.83 25.47 11.21
N ARG A 15 40.50 25.48 10.05
CA ARG A 15 39.93 25.87 8.79
C ARG A 15 38.84 24.89 8.33
N ALA A 16 39.13 23.57 8.42
CA ALA A 16 38.15 22.53 8.10
C ALA A 16 36.89 22.60 9.00
N GLN A 17 37.07 22.83 10.31
CA GLN A 17 35.95 23.03 11.24
C GLN A 17 35.10 24.24 10.87
N ARG A 18 35.73 25.34 10.47
CA ARG A 18 35.00 26.54 10.01
C ARG A 18 34.20 26.25 8.73
N HIS A 19 34.79 25.55 7.76
CA HIS A 19 34.11 25.15 6.54
C HIS A 19 32.90 24.25 6.83
N THR A 20 33.03 23.29 7.72
CA THR A 20 31.93 22.41 8.12
C THR A 20 30.78 23.22 8.77
N ARG A 21 31.10 24.16 9.66
CA ARG A 21 30.12 25.05 10.27
C ARG A 21 29.39 25.90 9.24
N ASP A 22 30.14 26.54 8.33
CA ASP A 22 29.57 27.39 7.29
C ASP A 22 28.69 26.57 6.32
N ALA A 23 29.10 25.32 6.04
CA ALA A 23 28.33 24.40 5.21
C ALA A 23 26.98 24.05 5.82
N LEU A 24 26.89 23.84 7.13
CA LEU A 24 25.63 23.56 7.81
C LEU A 24 24.65 24.74 7.71
N ILE A 25 25.16 25.99 7.77
CA ILE A 25 24.36 27.19 7.54
C ILE A 25 23.84 27.22 6.09
N LYS A 26 24.70 26.95 5.12
CA LYS A 26 24.32 26.89 3.70
C LYS A 26 23.34 25.77 3.38
N LEU A 27 23.43 24.65 4.08
CA LEU A 27 22.46 23.56 3.99
C LEU A 27 21.05 24.04 4.40
N ALA A 28 20.95 24.78 5.50
CA ALA A 28 19.70 25.39 5.94
C ALA A 28 19.12 26.39 4.93
N GLU A 29 19.99 27.07 4.18
CA GLU A 29 19.61 27.99 3.11
C GLU A 29 19.28 27.28 1.79
N GLY A 30 19.50 25.97 1.67
CA GLY A 30 19.29 25.19 0.45
C GLY A 30 20.34 25.41 -0.64
N ASP A 31 21.48 26.05 -0.31
CA ASP A 31 22.58 26.31 -1.26
C ASP A 31 23.52 25.10 -1.37
N HIS A 32 23.06 24.06 -2.08
CA HIS A 32 23.77 22.78 -2.23
C HIS A 32 25.15 22.95 -2.90
N ARG A 33 25.33 23.92 -3.76
CA ARG A 33 26.63 24.21 -4.40
C ARG A 33 27.68 24.62 -3.38
N GLN A 34 27.32 25.54 -2.47
CA GLN A 34 28.20 25.98 -1.41
C GLN A 34 28.41 24.89 -0.36
N VAL A 35 27.37 24.11 -0.04
CA VAL A 35 27.47 22.94 0.87
C VAL A 35 28.53 21.98 0.36
N GLU A 36 28.43 21.55 -0.89
CA GLU A 36 29.43 20.64 -1.49
C GLU A 36 30.83 21.22 -1.45
N LYS A 37 31.00 22.45 -1.90
CA LYS A 37 32.31 23.13 -1.96
C LYS A 37 32.97 23.25 -0.57
N LEU A 38 32.20 23.63 0.44
CA LEU A 38 32.71 23.81 1.79
C LEU A 38 33.02 22.49 2.48
N LEU A 39 32.18 21.46 2.28
CA LEU A 39 32.38 20.13 2.89
C LEU A 39 33.52 19.35 2.26
N SER A 40 33.71 19.44 0.95
CA SER A 40 34.78 18.74 0.26
C SER A 40 36.15 19.41 0.44
N ARG A 41 36.16 20.71 0.67
CA ARG A 41 37.40 21.47 0.87
C ARG A 41 38.02 21.16 2.22
N ASP A 42 39.25 20.70 2.21
CA ASP A 42 39.98 20.29 3.40
C ASP A 42 39.29 19.14 4.21
N ALA A 43 38.42 18.35 3.56
CA ALA A 43 37.64 17.27 4.18
C ALA A 43 38.51 16.25 4.93
N ASP A 44 39.68 15.90 4.40
CA ASP A 44 40.63 14.98 5.05
C ASP A 44 41.20 15.51 6.38
N HIS A 45 41.09 16.81 6.62
CA HIS A 45 41.49 17.46 7.87
C HIS A 45 40.29 17.81 8.78
N ALA A 46 39.08 17.46 8.37
CA ALA A 46 37.86 17.67 9.18
C ALA A 46 37.85 16.76 10.42
N ALA A 47 37.06 17.11 11.40
CA ALA A 47 36.89 16.28 12.59
C ALA A 47 36.30 14.90 12.24
N ASP A 48 35.40 14.86 11.25
CA ASP A 48 34.80 13.64 10.70
C ASP A 48 34.82 13.69 9.16
N PRO A 49 35.94 13.22 8.53
CA PRO A 49 36.02 13.21 7.09
C PRO A 49 34.93 12.42 6.41
N LEU A 50 34.48 11.31 7.00
CA LEU A 50 33.40 10.48 6.46
C LEU A 50 32.10 11.29 6.32
N ALA A 51 31.65 11.95 7.39
CA ALA A 51 30.46 12.77 7.37
C ALA A 51 30.55 13.89 6.32
N ASN A 52 31.69 14.55 6.20
CA ASN A 52 31.92 15.59 5.20
C ASN A 52 31.76 15.07 3.76
N TYR A 53 32.35 13.93 3.43
CA TYR A 53 32.25 13.35 2.10
C TYR A 53 30.84 12.84 1.78
N LEU A 54 30.13 12.24 2.76
CA LEU A 54 28.77 11.77 2.57
C LEU A 54 27.80 12.94 2.30
N LEU A 55 27.89 14.00 3.08
CA LEU A 55 27.07 15.21 2.88
C LEU A 55 27.43 15.93 1.57
N ALA A 56 28.71 15.96 1.19
CA ALA A 56 29.14 16.50 -0.10
C ALA A 56 28.57 15.68 -1.28
N ALA A 57 28.52 14.36 -1.16
CA ALA A 57 27.92 13.50 -2.16
C ALA A 57 26.43 13.79 -2.35
N GLU A 58 25.68 13.92 -1.26
CA GLU A 58 24.27 14.28 -1.31
C GLU A 58 24.04 15.69 -1.88
N ALA A 59 24.86 16.64 -1.51
CA ALA A 59 24.77 18.01 -2.06
C ALA A 59 25.07 18.04 -3.57
N ALA A 60 26.07 17.28 -4.03
CA ALA A 60 26.35 17.13 -5.46
C ALA A 60 25.18 16.50 -6.20
N GLN A 61 24.54 15.47 -5.61
CA GLN A 61 23.36 14.84 -6.18
C GLN A 61 22.19 15.81 -6.28
N GLN A 62 21.94 16.63 -5.27
CA GLN A 62 20.90 17.64 -5.28
C GLN A 62 21.09 18.67 -6.39
N ARG A 63 22.33 18.94 -6.80
CA ARG A 63 22.67 19.77 -7.95
C ARG A 63 22.55 19.07 -9.30
N GLY A 64 22.34 17.75 -9.31
CA GLY A 64 22.38 16.95 -10.52
C GLY A 64 23.78 16.60 -11.01
N ASP A 65 24.82 16.79 -10.21
CA ASP A 65 26.20 16.44 -10.56
C ASP A 65 26.53 15.02 -10.10
N GLU A 66 26.13 14.04 -10.89
CA GLU A 66 26.29 12.62 -10.59
C GLU A 66 27.75 12.19 -10.51
N ILE A 67 28.61 12.77 -11.35
CA ILE A 67 30.04 12.43 -11.38
C ILE A 67 30.69 12.83 -10.06
N ARG A 68 30.44 14.04 -9.60
CA ARG A 68 30.98 14.52 -8.32
C ARG A 68 30.37 13.78 -7.14
N ALA A 69 29.09 13.47 -7.17
CA ALA A 69 28.45 12.66 -6.13
C ALA A 69 29.13 11.30 -5.98
N ASN A 70 29.43 10.62 -7.09
CA ASN A 70 30.15 9.35 -7.08
C ASN A 70 31.57 9.49 -6.57
N GLN A 71 32.31 10.53 -6.97
CA GLN A 71 33.65 10.81 -6.48
C GLN A 71 33.68 11.01 -4.96
N HIS A 72 32.72 11.76 -4.40
CA HIS A 72 32.62 11.92 -2.96
C HIS A 72 32.27 10.63 -2.23
N LEU A 73 31.41 9.78 -2.81
CA LEU A 73 31.12 8.43 -2.25
C LEU A 73 32.37 7.54 -2.23
N GLU A 74 33.16 7.55 -3.29
CA GLU A 74 34.44 6.81 -3.34
C GLU A 74 35.40 7.29 -2.25
N ARG A 75 35.53 8.60 -2.07
CA ARG A 75 36.36 9.17 -0.99
C ARG A 75 35.81 8.79 0.40
N ALA A 76 34.48 8.82 0.57
CA ALA A 76 33.86 8.36 1.81
C ALA A 76 34.19 6.89 2.10
N ALA A 77 34.11 6.03 1.09
CA ALA A 77 34.45 4.61 1.23
C ALA A 77 35.91 4.39 1.61
N GLU A 78 36.86 5.21 1.10
CA GLU A 78 38.27 5.15 1.46
C GLU A 78 38.54 5.54 2.92
N VAL A 79 37.82 6.53 3.46
CA VAL A 79 38.03 7.06 4.81
C VAL A 79 37.27 6.35 5.90
N CYS A 80 36.23 5.58 5.57
CA CYS A 80 35.40 4.92 6.57
C CYS A 80 35.94 3.62 7.13
N ALA A 81 37.04 3.09 6.56
CA ALA A 81 37.69 1.86 6.98
C ALA A 81 36.74 0.64 7.10
N ASP A 82 36.31 0.29 8.31
CA ASP A 82 35.60 -0.98 8.57
C ASP A 82 34.09 -0.89 8.49
N ASN A 83 33.48 0.30 8.71
CA ASN A 83 32.03 0.46 8.71
C ASN A 83 31.52 1.11 7.43
N GLN A 84 31.18 0.30 6.45
CA GLN A 84 30.64 0.73 5.16
C GLN A 84 29.13 1.07 5.19
N ILE A 85 28.43 0.80 6.29
CA ILE A 85 26.97 0.99 6.37
C ILE A 85 26.56 2.43 6.02
N PRO A 86 27.16 3.49 6.59
CA PRO A 86 26.79 4.88 6.23
C PRO A 86 27.03 5.21 4.76
N VAL A 87 28.08 4.68 4.15
CA VAL A 87 28.40 4.87 2.73
C VAL A 87 27.33 4.20 1.86
N GLU A 88 26.98 2.97 2.15
CA GLU A 88 25.99 2.21 1.38
C GLU A 88 24.57 2.75 1.56
N ILE A 89 24.22 3.25 2.74
CA ILE A 89 22.93 3.96 2.96
C ILE A 89 22.88 5.22 2.09
N THR A 90 23.94 6.02 2.08
CA THR A 90 24.00 7.23 1.24
C THR A 90 23.95 6.88 -0.24
N ARG A 91 24.65 5.82 -0.65
CA ARG A 91 24.61 5.29 -2.02
C ARG A 91 23.17 4.90 -2.42
N ALA A 92 22.47 4.14 -1.59
CA ALA A 92 21.09 3.74 -1.83
C ALA A 92 20.15 4.96 -1.95
N ARG A 93 20.31 5.94 -1.07
CA ARG A 93 19.53 7.19 -1.12
C ARG A 93 19.76 7.96 -2.42
N ILE A 94 21.00 8.08 -2.87
CA ILE A 94 21.36 8.72 -4.12
C ILE A 94 20.80 7.96 -5.32
N LEU A 95 20.89 6.63 -5.34
CA LEU A 95 20.33 5.80 -6.40
C LEU A 95 18.82 5.96 -6.52
N LEU A 96 18.12 6.00 -5.39
CA LEU A 96 16.67 6.27 -5.38
C LEU A 96 16.33 7.67 -5.89
N ALA A 97 17.12 8.68 -5.54
CA ALA A 97 16.94 10.05 -6.04
C ALA A 97 17.13 10.15 -7.56
N ARG A 98 17.96 9.28 -8.14
CA ARG A 98 18.17 9.17 -9.60
C ARG A 98 17.15 8.27 -10.30
N HIS A 99 16.20 7.69 -9.58
CA HIS A 99 15.28 6.67 -10.09
C HIS A 99 15.98 5.41 -10.64
N GLU A 100 17.17 5.12 -10.14
CA GLU A 100 17.90 3.88 -10.39
C GLU A 100 17.43 2.81 -9.39
N ASP A 101 16.15 2.47 -9.44
CA ASP A 101 15.46 1.71 -8.40
C ASP A 101 15.96 0.27 -8.26
N HIS A 102 16.32 -0.39 -9.37
CA HIS A 102 16.87 -1.74 -9.32
C HIS A 102 18.28 -1.78 -8.70
N ALA A 103 19.12 -0.81 -9.02
CA ALA A 103 20.44 -0.68 -8.39
C ALA A 103 20.32 -0.36 -6.90
N ALA A 104 19.39 0.51 -6.53
CA ALA A 104 19.06 0.82 -5.13
C ALA A 104 18.59 -0.42 -4.38
N ARG A 105 17.67 -1.18 -4.96
CA ARG A 105 17.20 -2.45 -4.40
C ARG A 105 18.35 -3.40 -4.12
N HIS A 106 19.22 -3.60 -5.08
CA HIS A 106 20.37 -4.50 -4.93
C HIS A 106 21.30 -4.07 -3.78
N CYS A 107 21.57 -2.78 -3.67
CA CYS A 107 22.32 -2.19 -2.56
C CYS A 107 21.62 -2.45 -1.21
N LEU A 108 20.32 -2.24 -1.14
CA LEU A 108 19.51 -2.40 0.08
C LEU A 108 19.34 -3.87 0.49
N ASP A 109 19.24 -4.79 -0.46
CA ASP A 109 19.23 -6.24 -0.17
C ASP A 109 20.49 -6.65 0.60
N ARG A 110 21.66 -6.15 0.19
CA ARG A 110 22.92 -6.39 0.91
C ARG A 110 22.98 -5.68 2.26
N LEU A 111 22.48 -4.46 2.35
CA LEU A 111 22.40 -3.72 3.62
C LEU A 111 21.54 -4.43 4.65
N LEU A 112 20.42 -5.02 4.23
CA LEU A 112 19.51 -5.76 5.12
C LEU A 112 20.15 -7.02 5.70
N GLU A 113 21.14 -7.61 5.03
CA GLU A 113 21.90 -8.75 5.56
C GLU A 113 22.74 -8.36 6.78
N VAL A 114 23.30 -7.16 6.80
CA VAL A 114 24.18 -6.68 7.87
C VAL A 114 23.49 -5.75 8.87
N ALA A 115 22.40 -5.11 8.48
CA ALA A 115 21.65 -4.16 9.29
C ALA A 115 20.12 -4.34 9.13
N PRO A 116 19.56 -5.51 9.49
CA PRO A 116 18.15 -5.87 9.18
C PRO A 116 17.13 -5.06 9.95
N ARG A 117 17.53 -4.32 10.99
CA ARG A 117 16.63 -3.51 11.82
C ARG A 117 16.97 -2.02 11.79
N HIS A 118 17.90 -1.62 10.94
CA HIS A 118 18.27 -0.20 10.84
C HIS A 118 17.11 0.60 10.26
N PRO A 119 16.60 1.63 10.97
CA PRO A 119 15.38 2.36 10.57
C PRO A 119 15.48 2.97 9.17
N GLU A 120 16.60 3.60 8.83
CA GLU A 120 16.78 4.23 7.52
C GLU A 120 16.93 3.19 6.40
N VAL A 121 17.59 2.07 6.65
CA VAL A 121 17.66 0.95 5.69
C VAL A 121 16.28 0.40 5.38
N LEU A 122 15.44 0.20 6.40
CA LEU A 122 14.07 -0.26 6.24
C LEU A 122 13.22 0.75 5.46
N ARG A 123 13.35 2.04 5.74
CA ARG A 123 12.63 3.10 5.03
C ARG A 123 13.00 3.15 3.54
N LEU A 124 14.27 3.07 3.23
CA LEU A 124 14.75 3.06 1.84
C LEU A 124 14.38 1.76 1.12
N ALA A 125 14.44 0.61 1.81
CA ALA A 125 14.03 -0.67 1.26
C ALA A 125 12.54 -0.69 0.91
N GLU A 126 11.67 -0.14 1.75
CA GLU A 126 10.26 0.05 1.43
C GLU A 126 10.09 0.78 0.10
N GLN A 127 10.74 1.92 -0.06
CA GLN A 127 10.66 2.71 -1.28
C GLN A 127 11.17 1.94 -2.51
N ALA A 128 12.33 1.30 -2.41
CA ALA A 128 12.91 0.53 -3.50
C ALA A 128 12.04 -0.67 -3.90
N TYR A 129 11.49 -1.38 -2.93
CA TYR A 129 10.64 -2.54 -3.18
C TYR A 129 9.30 -2.17 -3.78
N LEU A 130 8.70 -1.06 -3.35
CA LEU A 130 7.50 -0.52 -3.99
C LEU A 130 7.76 -0.11 -5.44
N ASN A 131 8.86 0.58 -5.70
CA ASN A 131 9.21 1.07 -7.03
C ASN A 131 9.55 -0.07 -8.01
N THR A 132 10.11 -1.17 -7.52
CA THR A 132 10.50 -2.31 -8.35
C THR A 132 9.49 -3.45 -8.38
N GLY A 133 8.40 -3.35 -7.64
CA GLY A 133 7.42 -4.43 -7.52
C GLY A 133 7.98 -5.68 -6.82
N ALA A 134 8.93 -5.50 -5.91
CA ALA A 134 9.54 -6.58 -5.15
C ALA A 134 8.65 -6.96 -3.95
N TRP A 135 7.47 -7.48 -4.24
CA TRP A 135 6.41 -7.69 -3.25
C TRP A 135 6.79 -8.67 -2.14
N ARG A 136 7.44 -9.75 -2.49
CA ARG A 136 7.90 -10.73 -1.48
C ARG A 136 8.92 -10.13 -0.54
N ALA A 137 9.91 -9.43 -1.08
CA ALA A 137 10.91 -8.72 -0.29
C ALA A 137 10.27 -7.66 0.62
N LEU A 138 9.26 -6.95 0.13
CA LEU A 138 8.49 -5.99 0.93
C LEU A 138 7.80 -6.68 2.12
N LEU A 139 7.12 -7.80 1.91
CA LEU A 139 6.49 -8.57 3.00
C LEU A 139 7.53 -9.03 4.04
N ASP A 140 8.71 -9.42 3.59
CA ASP A 140 9.75 -9.96 4.46
C ASP A 140 10.33 -8.90 5.43
N ILE A 141 10.29 -7.61 5.08
CA ILE A 141 10.78 -6.53 5.97
C ILE A 141 9.71 -5.99 6.94
N LEU A 142 8.44 -6.28 6.74
CA LEU A 142 7.35 -5.73 7.58
C LEU A 142 7.51 -6.09 9.07
N PRO A 143 7.88 -7.31 9.47
CA PRO A 143 8.10 -7.64 10.89
C PRO A 143 9.22 -6.80 11.53
N SER A 144 10.29 -6.52 10.78
CA SER A 144 11.38 -5.66 11.27
C SER A 144 10.95 -4.19 11.38
N MET A 145 10.12 -3.71 10.46
CA MET A 145 9.55 -2.36 10.51
C MET A 145 8.63 -2.19 11.73
N GLU A 146 7.80 -3.18 12.04
CA GLU A 146 6.96 -3.21 13.23
C GLU A 146 7.79 -3.14 14.52
N LYS A 147 8.78 -4.00 14.66
CA LYS A 147 9.67 -4.05 15.84
C LYS A 147 10.49 -2.80 16.02
N SER A 148 10.90 -2.17 14.94
CA SER A 148 11.71 -0.94 14.94
C SER A 148 10.86 0.33 15.14
N GLN A 149 9.53 0.20 15.17
CA GLN A 149 8.58 1.31 15.34
C GLN A 149 8.83 2.49 14.38
N VAL A 150 9.28 2.17 13.15
CA VAL A 150 9.58 3.18 12.13
C VAL A 150 8.34 3.76 11.46
N THR A 151 7.18 3.14 11.67
CA THR A 151 5.92 3.53 11.03
C THR A 151 4.72 3.09 11.85
N THR A 152 3.52 3.49 11.42
CA THR A 152 2.25 3.15 12.05
C THR A 152 1.76 1.76 11.63
N GLU A 153 0.92 1.13 12.47
CA GLU A 153 0.26 -0.13 12.14
C GLU A 153 -0.59 -0.01 10.86
N GLN A 154 -1.27 1.12 10.69
CA GLN A 154 -2.07 1.36 9.49
C GLN A 154 -1.21 1.33 8.22
N HIS A 155 -0.05 1.96 8.25
CA HIS A 155 0.88 1.94 7.11
C HIS A 155 1.40 0.53 6.82
N LEU A 156 1.70 -0.26 7.85
CA LEU A 156 2.11 -1.66 7.69
C LEU A 156 1.01 -2.51 7.02
N GLN A 157 -0.24 -2.32 7.43
CA GLN A 157 -1.38 -2.99 6.80
C GLN A 157 -1.55 -2.59 5.33
N ASP A 158 -1.43 -1.30 5.02
CA ASP A 158 -1.49 -0.79 3.65
C ASP A 158 -0.38 -1.38 2.77
N LEU A 159 0.84 -1.47 3.28
CA LEU A 159 1.96 -2.12 2.58
C LEU A 159 1.72 -3.61 2.35
N ARG A 160 1.21 -4.30 3.34
CA ARG A 160 0.87 -5.73 3.24
C ARG A 160 -0.18 -5.98 2.16
N GLN A 161 -1.24 -5.19 2.15
CA GLN A 161 -2.29 -5.28 1.13
C GLN A 161 -1.74 -4.97 -0.27
N ARG A 162 -0.93 -3.92 -0.41
CA ARG A 162 -0.29 -3.58 -1.69
C ARG A 162 0.61 -4.70 -2.20
N ALA A 163 1.38 -5.33 -1.32
CA ALA A 163 2.23 -6.46 -1.66
C ALA A 163 1.41 -7.67 -2.14
N TRP A 164 0.35 -8.03 -1.43
CA TRP A 164 -0.53 -9.12 -1.85
C TRP A 164 -1.23 -8.86 -3.17
N LEU A 165 -1.77 -7.64 -3.36
CA LEU A 165 -2.38 -7.24 -4.64
C LEU A 165 -1.35 -7.28 -5.79
N GLY A 166 -0.14 -6.82 -5.54
CA GLY A 166 0.94 -6.88 -6.51
C GLY A 166 1.29 -8.32 -6.91
N MET A 167 1.38 -9.22 -5.92
CA MET A 167 1.64 -10.65 -6.15
C MET A 167 0.49 -11.32 -6.92
N MET A 168 -0.75 -11.00 -6.58
CA MET A 168 -1.93 -11.49 -7.29
C MET A 168 -1.94 -11.06 -8.75
N ASN A 169 -1.67 -9.78 -9.02
CA ASN A 169 -1.59 -9.24 -10.36
C ASN A 169 -0.46 -9.89 -11.18
N GLN A 170 0.67 -10.13 -10.53
CA GLN A 170 1.80 -10.82 -11.15
C GLN A 170 1.43 -12.27 -11.51
N ALA A 171 0.83 -13.01 -10.59
CA ALA A 171 0.37 -14.37 -10.84
C ALA A 171 -0.64 -14.44 -11.99
N MET A 172 -1.57 -13.48 -12.04
CA MET A 172 -2.55 -13.36 -13.12
C MET A 172 -1.89 -13.05 -14.45
N ALA A 173 -0.92 -12.14 -14.49
CA ALA A 173 -0.21 -11.76 -15.70
C ALA A 173 0.65 -12.90 -16.27
N GLU A 174 1.25 -13.72 -15.40
CA GLU A 174 2.14 -14.82 -15.81
C GLU A 174 1.39 -16.08 -16.26
N GLN A 175 0.33 -16.46 -15.57
CA GLN A 175 -0.35 -17.75 -15.77
C GLN A 175 -1.90 -17.64 -15.77
N GLY A 176 -2.43 -16.43 -15.85
CA GLY A 176 -3.87 -16.20 -15.87
C GLY A 176 -4.59 -16.63 -14.60
N SER A 177 -5.85 -17.01 -14.73
CA SER A 177 -6.68 -17.41 -13.59
C SER A 177 -6.16 -18.63 -12.85
N GLU A 178 -5.55 -19.59 -13.55
CA GLU A 178 -4.94 -20.77 -12.90
C GLU A 178 -3.72 -20.39 -12.04
N GLY A 179 -2.90 -19.45 -12.49
CA GLY A 179 -1.78 -18.92 -11.71
C GLY A 179 -2.26 -18.21 -10.46
N LEU A 180 -3.32 -17.43 -10.55
CA LEU A 180 -3.94 -16.77 -9.40
C LEU A 180 -4.48 -17.78 -8.36
N LYS A 181 -5.20 -18.79 -8.81
CA LYS A 181 -5.71 -19.87 -7.95
C LYS A 181 -4.59 -20.62 -7.25
N GLN A 182 -3.54 -20.93 -7.98
CA GLN A 182 -2.37 -21.63 -7.43
C GLN A 182 -1.65 -20.74 -6.41
N TRP A 183 -1.50 -19.47 -6.69
CA TRP A 183 -0.94 -18.52 -5.75
C TRP A 183 -1.75 -18.47 -4.45
N TRP A 184 -3.08 -18.41 -4.53
CA TRP A 184 -3.97 -18.42 -3.36
C TRP A 184 -3.82 -19.69 -2.51
N LYS A 185 -3.82 -20.85 -3.15
CA LYS A 185 -3.67 -22.15 -2.48
C LYS A 185 -2.33 -22.28 -1.76
N ASN A 186 -1.29 -21.65 -2.27
CA ASN A 186 0.05 -21.67 -1.68
C ASN A 186 0.21 -20.72 -0.48
N GLN A 187 -0.76 -19.85 -0.23
CA GLN A 187 -0.69 -18.95 0.92
C GLN A 187 -0.97 -19.70 2.23
N SER A 188 -0.39 -19.18 3.33
CA SER A 188 -0.67 -19.72 4.67
C SER A 188 -2.14 -19.52 5.04
N ARG A 189 -2.64 -20.35 5.96
CA ARG A 189 -4.00 -20.19 6.50
C ARG A 189 -4.22 -18.78 7.05
N LYS A 190 -3.24 -18.24 7.79
CA LYS A 190 -3.31 -16.91 8.35
C LYS A 190 -3.46 -15.83 7.25
N THR A 191 -2.70 -15.94 6.18
CA THR A 191 -2.79 -15.02 5.03
C THR A 191 -4.16 -15.10 4.35
N ARG A 192 -4.67 -16.32 4.11
CA ARG A 192 -5.99 -16.51 3.49
C ARG A 192 -7.17 -16.07 4.36
N GLN A 193 -6.95 -15.86 5.65
CA GLN A 193 -7.95 -15.32 6.59
C GLN A 193 -8.02 -13.80 6.60
N ASP A 194 -7.11 -13.11 5.93
CA ASP A 194 -7.18 -11.64 5.80
C ASP A 194 -8.36 -11.24 4.91
N THR A 195 -9.26 -10.44 5.46
CA THR A 195 -10.50 -10.07 4.76
C THR A 195 -10.24 -9.22 3.53
N ALA A 196 -9.30 -8.28 3.57
CA ALA A 196 -8.96 -7.45 2.42
C ALA A 196 -8.42 -8.30 1.26
N LEU A 197 -7.62 -9.30 1.56
CA LEU A 197 -7.11 -10.24 0.57
C LEU A 197 -8.22 -11.14 0.02
N GLN A 198 -9.13 -11.61 0.87
CA GLN A 198 -10.31 -12.38 0.45
C GLN A 198 -11.18 -11.56 -0.53
N VAL A 199 -11.46 -10.32 -0.21
CA VAL A 199 -12.22 -9.39 -1.08
C VAL A 199 -11.53 -9.22 -2.42
N ALA A 200 -10.23 -8.96 -2.45
CA ALA A 200 -9.46 -8.81 -3.67
C ALA A 200 -9.49 -10.09 -4.51
N MET A 201 -9.29 -11.25 -3.88
CA MET A 201 -9.32 -12.55 -4.57
C MET A 201 -10.69 -12.84 -5.17
N VAL A 202 -11.77 -12.61 -4.43
CA VAL A 202 -13.13 -12.81 -4.91
C VAL A 202 -13.47 -11.88 -6.08
N ASN A 203 -13.06 -10.61 -6.03
CA ASN A 203 -13.23 -9.70 -7.17
C ASN A 203 -12.56 -10.24 -8.44
N HIS A 204 -11.34 -10.71 -8.37
CA HIS A 204 -10.66 -11.32 -9.51
C HIS A 204 -11.38 -12.58 -10.00
N LEU A 205 -11.85 -13.43 -9.11
CA LEU A 205 -12.59 -14.64 -9.47
C LEU A 205 -13.94 -14.33 -10.15
N ILE A 206 -14.61 -13.27 -9.73
CA ILE A 206 -15.83 -12.78 -10.40
C ILE A 206 -15.50 -12.32 -11.82
N GLU A 207 -14.45 -11.55 -12.01
CA GLU A 207 -13.98 -11.09 -13.32
C GLU A 207 -13.57 -12.25 -14.25
N CYS A 208 -12.95 -13.30 -13.69
CA CYS A 208 -12.55 -14.50 -14.41
C CYS A 208 -13.69 -15.51 -14.61
N ASN A 209 -14.89 -15.19 -14.13
CA ASN A 209 -16.07 -16.08 -14.17
C ASN A 209 -15.83 -17.45 -13.53
N ASP A 210 -15.22 -17.45 -12.33
CA ASP A 210 -15.09 -18.63 -11.48
C ASP A 210 -15.94 -18.45 -10.22
N PRO A 211 -17.27 -18.66 -10.31
CA PRO A 211 -18.18 -18.42 -9.20
C PRO A 211 -18.04 -19.43 -8.07
N GLN A 212 -17.60 -20.65 -8.36
CA GLN A 212 -17.46 -21.69 -7.34
C GLN A 212 -16.39 -21.36 -6.33
N MET A 213 -15.20 -21.02 -6.77
CA MET A 213 -14.11 -20.65 -5.87
C MET A 213 -14.39 -19.33 -5.16
N ALA A 214 -15.00 -18.35 -5.85
CA ALA A 214 -15.46 -17.10 -5.26
C ALA A 214 -16.42 -17.36 -4.09
N GLN A 215 -17.41 -18.21 -4.28
CA GLN A 215 -18.37 -18.61 -3.24
C GLN A 215 -17.67 -19.27 -2.04
N GLU A 216 -16.77 -20.21 -2.28
CA GLU A 216 -16.02 -20.89 -1.22
C GLU A 216 -15.25 -19.91 -0.34
N ILE A 217 -14.59 -18.94 -0.94
CA ILE A 217 -13.81 -17.93 -0.21
C ILE A 217 -14.71 -17.03 0.62
N VAL A 218 -15.81 -16.52 0.05
CA VAL A 218 -16.76 -15.64 0.76
C VAL A 218 -17.42 -16.39 1.93
N LEU A 219 -17.88 -17.62 1.71
CA LEU A 219 -18.51 -18.40 2.76
C LEU A 219 -17.53 -18.73 3.91
N ALA A 220 -16.30 -19.07 3.59
CA ALA A 220 -15.25 -19.29 4.59
C ALA A 220 -14.94 -18.01 5.39
N GLY A 221 -14.87 -16.87 4.69
CA GLY A 221 -14.64 -15.57 5.33
C GLY A 221 -15.77 -15.17 6.27
N LEU A 222 -17.02 -15.28 5.85
CA LEU A 222 -18.20 -14.96 6.67
C LEU A 222 -18.40 -15.91 7.85
N LYS A 223 -18.03 -17.17 7.70
CA LYS A 223 -18.02 -18.13 8.81
C LYS A 223 -17.03 -17.76 9.90
N GLN A 224 -15.90 -17.17 9.51
CA GLN A 224 -14.86 -16.74 10.43
C GLN A 224 -15.22 -15.44 11.14
N GLN A 225 -15.65 -14.44 10.37
CA GLN A 225 -15.97 -13.09 10.88
C GLN A 225 -16.96 -12.39 9.96
N TYR A 226 -17.94 -11.71 10.56
CA TYR A 226 -18.82 -10.78 9.82
C TYR A 226 -18.00 -9.61 9.27
N ASP A 227 -18.13 -9.35 7.97
CA ASP A 227 -17.52 -8.19 7.32
C ASP A 227 -18.42 -7.73 6.17
N GLU A 228 -18.81 -6.45 6.19
CA GLU A 228 -19.68 -5.86 5.18
C GLU A 228 -19.12 -5.94 3.76
N ARG A 229 -17.79 -5.90 3.62
CA ARG A 229 -17.13 -6.02 2.32
C ARG A 229 -17.40 -7.37 1.66
N LEU A 230 -17.46 -8.45 2.45
CA LEU A 230 -17.81 -9.79 1.96
C LEU A 230 -19.29 -9.90 1.64
N ILE A 231 -20.15 -9.30 2.47
CA ILE A 231 -21.60 -9.26 2.23
C ILE A 231 -21.91 -8.60 0.88
N LEU A 232 -21.27 -7.47 0.56
CA LEU A 232 -21.46 -6.75 -0.71
C LEU A 232 -21.06 -7.57 -1.95
N LEU A 233 -20.22 -8.59 -1.80
CA LEU A 233 -19.81 -9.46 -2.91
C LEU A 233 -20.85 -10.54 -3.24
N LEU A 234 -21.69 -10.92 -2.30
CA LEU A 234 -22.65 -12.03 -2.47
C LEU A 234 -23.53 -11.88 -3.71
N PRO A 235 -24.18 -10.73 -3.98
CA PRO A 235 -25.04 -10.59 -5.16
C PRO A 235 -24.27 -10.63 -6.48
N ARG A 236 -22.98 -10.41 -6.47
CA ARG A 236 -22.12 -10.37 -7.67
C ARG A 236 -21.64 -11.74 -8.09
N ILE A 237 -21.73 -12.74 -7.22
CA ILE A 237 -21.30 -14.11 -7.50
C ILE A 237 -22.43 -14.81 -8.25
N ASN A 238 -22.18 -15.20 -9.51
CA ASN A 238 -23.12 -15.98 -10.31
C ASN A 238 -23.04 -17.47 -9.90
N SER A 239 -23.47 -17.77 -8.69
CA SER A 239 -23.33 -19.07 -8.08
C SER A 239 -24.21 -20.13 -8.78
N PRO A 240 -23.69 -21.37 -8.97
CA PRO A 240 -24.53 -22.52 -9.38
C PRO A 240 -25.47 -22.97 -8.27
N ALA A 241 -25.23 -22.58 -7.02
CA ALA A 241 -26.06 -22.91 -5.85
C ALA A 241 -26.43 -21.65 -5.04
N PRO A 242 -27.27 -20.75 -5.58
CA PRO A 242 -27.60 -19.50 -4.93
C PRO A 242 -28.29 -19.68 -3.57
N GLU A 243 -28.94 -20.83 -3.34
CA GLU A 243 -29.60 -21.14 -2.08
C GLU A 243 -28.61 -21.22 -0.90
N GLN A 244 -27.38 -21.67 -1.15
CA GLN A 244 -26.33 -21.72 -0.11
C GLN A 244 -25.90 -20.32 0.32
N LEU A 245 -25.75 -19.40 -0.63
CA LEU A 245 -25.43 -18.00 -0.36
C LEU A 245 -26.58 -17.32 0.41
N GLU A 246 -27.84 -17.54 -0.01
CA GLU A 246 -29.00 -17.01 0.66
C GLU A 246 -29.11 -17.53 2.11
N LYS A 247 -28.88 -18.81 2.32
CA LYS A 247 -28.89 -19.42 3.67
C LYS A 247 -27.88 -18.76 4.60
N VAL A 248 -26.67 -18.52 4.12
CA VAL A 248 -25.62 -17.86 4.90
C VAL A 248 -26.00 -16.41 5.19
N LEU A 249 -26.52 -15.69 4.19
CA LEU A 249 -26.97 -14.31 4.38
C LEU A 249 -28.10 -14.20 5.39
N ARG A 250 -29.09 -15.08 5.33
CA ARG A 250 -30.17 -15.14 6.32
C ARG A 250 -29.64 -15.46 7.72
N GLN A 251 -28.62 -16.27 7.84
CA GLN A 251 -27.94 -16.53 9.10
C GLN A 251 -27.23 -15.28 9.64
N GLN A 252 -26.58 -14.52 8.78
CA GLN A 252 -25.98 -13.23 9.16
C GLN A 252 -27.05 -12.24 9.65
N ILE A 253 -28.21 -12.20 9.01
CA ILE A 253 -29.35 -11.36 9.44
C ILE A 253 -29.84 -11.79 10.84
N ARG A 254 -29.94 -13.08 11.10
CA ARG A 254 -30.33 -13.59 12.44
C ARG A 254 -29.32 -13.25 13.53
N GLN A 255 -28.03 -13.24 13.20
CA GLN A 255 -26.96 -12.98 14.18
C GLN A 255 -26.72 -11.48 14.40
N HIS A 256 -26.84 -10.65 13.38
CA HIS A 256 -26.48 -9.23 13.40
C HIS A 256 -27.68 -8.27 13.27
N GLY A 257 -28.86 -8.80 13.08
CA GLY A 257 -30.09 -8.03 12.84
C GLY A 257 -30.30 -7.69 11.36
N ALA A 258 -31.51 -7.28 11.04
CA ALA A 258 -31.92 -6.91 9.69
C ALA A 258 -31.48 -5.45 9.37
N THR A 259 -30.19 -5.25 9.18
CA THR A 259 -29.64 -3.96 8.79
C THR A 259 -30.03 -3.59 7.34
N PRO A 260 -30.00 -2.30 6.97
CA PRO A 260 -30.27 -1.90 5.58
C PRO A 260 -29.38 -2.62 4.57
N LEU A 261 -28.09 -2.75 4.86
CA LEU A 261 -27.14 -3.45 4.00
C LEU A 261 -27.52 -4.92 3.79
N LEU A 262 -27.83 -5.65 4.87
CA LEU A 262 -28.16 -7.06 4.79
C LEU A 262 -29.50 -7.28 4.08
N ASN A 263 -30.51 -6.46 4.34
CA ASN A 263 -31.78 -6.50 3.63
C ASN A 263 -31.66 -6.17 2.14
N SER A 264 -30.91 -5.13 1.80
CA SER A 264 -30.63 -4.76 0.41
C SER A 264 -29.92 -5.90 -0.33
N THR A 265 -28.91 -6.51 0.28
CA THR A 265 -28.17 -7.64 -0.29
C THR A 265 -29.10 -8.84 -0.52
N LEU A 266 -29.94 -9.16 0.46
CA LEU A 266 -30.92 -10.24 0.33
C LEU A 266 -31.94 -9.97 -0.80
N GLY A 267 -32.40 -8.73 -0.92
CA GLY A 267 -33.29 -8.31 -2.00
C GLY A 267 -32.68 -8.52 -3.38
N GLN A 268 -31.42 -8.13 -3.55
CA GLN A 268 -30.68 -8.35 -4.81
C GLN A 268 -30.53 -9.84 -5.15
N MET A 269 -30.27 -10.69 -4.16
CA MET A 269 -30.17 -12.13 -4.38
C MET A 269 -31.53 -12.76 -4.73
N LEU A 270 -32.60 -12.33 -4.07
CA LEU A 270 -33.96 -12.77 -4.37
C LEU A 270 -34.38 -12.35 -5.78
N MET A 271 -34.05 -11.15 -6.23
CA MET A 271 -34.29 -10.71 -7.61
C MET A 271 -33.64 -11.65 -8.63
N ARG A 272 -32.41 -12.08 -8.38
CA ARG A 272 -31.71 -13.05 -9.26
C ARG A 272 -32.42 -14.40 -9.35
N GLN A 273 -33.14 -14.79 -8.30
CA GLN A 273 -33.93 -16.00 -8.26
C GLN A 273 -35.37 -15.78 -8.77
N ALA A 274 -35.66 -14.60 -9.28
CA ALA A 274 -36.99 -14.19 -9.72
C ALA A 274 -38.07 -14.22 -8.59
N GLU A 275 -37.64 -14.16 -7.34
CA GLU A 275 -38.51 -14.06 -6.16
C GLU A 275 -38.89 -12.60 -5.89
N TRP A 276 -39.60 -12.00 -6.85
CA TRP A 276 -39.84 -10.57 -6.93
C TRP A 276 -40.64 -10.01 -5.74
N GLN A 277 -41.65 -10.74 -5.25
CA GLN A 277 -42.45 -10.30 -4.10
C GLN A 277 -41.64 -10.29 -2.81
N GLN A 278 -40.85 -11.34 -2.57
CA GLN A 278 -39.98 -11.40 -1.38
C GLN A 278 -38.90 -10.34 -1.45
N ALA A 279 -38.32 -10.12 -2.64
CA ALA A 279 -37.34 -9.07 -2.86
C ALA A 279 -37.94 -7.69 -2.54
N ALA A 280 -39.12 -7.39 -3.02
CA ALA A 280 -39.82 -6.14 -2.71
C ALA A 280 -39.98 -5.92 -1.19
N ASP A 281 -40.39 -6.96 -0.47
CA ASP A 281 -40.59 -6.88 0.98
C ASP A 281 -39.33 -6.51 1.75
N VAL A 282 -38.19 -7.10 1.37
CA VAL A 282 -36.90 -6.80 2.05
C VAL A 282 -36.31 -5.46 1.63
N PHE A 283 -36.53 -5.01 0.39
CA PHE A 283 -36.15 -3.65 -0.01
C PHE A 283 -36.95 -2.59 0.73
N LEU A 284 -38.24 -2.80 0.91
CA LEU A 284 -39.07 -1.91 1.74
C LEU A 284 -38.53 -1.79 3.16
N LYS A 285 -38.15 -2.90 3.79
CA LYS A 285 -37.55 -2.89 5.13
C LYS A 285 -36.23 -2.13 5.16
N ALA A 286 -35.40 -2.29 4.16
CA ALA A 286 -34.14 -1.54 4.04
C ALA A 286 -34.40 -0.04 3.92
N LEU A 287 -35.35 0.36 3.06
CA LEU A 287 -35.71 1.77 2.80
C LEU A 287 -36.37 2.45 4.00
N GLU A 288 -37.10 1.71 4.84
CA GLU A 288 -37.65 2.24 6.10
C GLU A 288 -36.55 2.70 7.07
N GLN A 289 -35.39 2.06 7.04
CA GLN A 289 -34.27 2.39 7.90
C GLN A 289 -33.33 3.41 7.27
N ARG A 290 -33.09 3.31 5.96
CA ARG A 290 -32.16 4.15 5.23
C ARG A 290 -32.63 4.37 3.79
N PRO A 291 -32.84 5.64 3.36
CA PRO A 291 -33.06 5.95 1.96
C PRO A 291 -31.83 5.57 1.12
N ASP A 292 -32.03 4.91 0.00
CA ASP A 292 -30.97 4.51 -0.91
C ASP A 292 -31.47 4.49 -2.35
N THR A 293 -30.75 5.13 -3.25
CA THR A 293 -31.12 5.30 -4.66
C THR A 293 -31.25 3.96 -5.38
N PHE A 294 -30.32 3.04 -5.14
CA PHE A 294 -30.32 1.72 -5.76
C PHE A 294 -31.47 0.86 -5.23
N ASP A 295 -31.75 0.91 -3.93
CA ASP A 295 -32.86 0.15 -3.34
C ASP A 295 -34.19 0.61 -3.90
N TYR A 296 -34.40 1.90 -4.13
CA TYR A 296 -35.58 2.41 -4.81
C TYR A 296 -35.71 1.88 -6.24
N ALA A 297 -34.61 1.87 -7.00
CA ALA A 297 -34.61 1.38 -8.37
C ALA A 297 -34.93 -0.13 -8.43
N TRP A 298 -34.32 -0.93 -7.57
CA TRP A 298 -34.57 -2.37 -7.52
C TRP A 298 -35.99 -2.68 -7.04
N LEU A 299 -36.48 -1.95 -6.05
CA LEU A 299 -37.89 -2.09 -5.61
C LEU A 299 -38.87 -1.78 -6.74
N ALA A 300 -38.60 -0.73 -7.51
CA ALA A 300 -39.42 -0.39 -8.67
C ALA A 300 -39.46 -1.54 -9.70
N ASP A 301 -38.29 -2.13 -9.98
CA ASP A 301 -38.22 -3.29 -10.89
C ASP A 301 -39.02 -4.49 -10.36
N CYS A 302 -38.97 -4.74 -9.05
CA CYS A 302 -39.82 -5.77 -8.41
C CYS A 302 -41.29 -5.49 -8.58
N TYR A 303 -41.72 -4.24 -8.43
CA TYR A 303 -43.13 -3.85 -8.63
C TYR A 303 -43.55 -4.00 -10.08
N ASP A 304 -42.73 -3.66 -11.05
CA ASP A 304 -43.04 -3.91 -12.47
C ASP A 304 -43.22 -5.41 -12.74
N LYS A 305 -42.35 -6.24 -12.21
CA LYS A 305 -42.43 -7.70 -12.36
C LYS A 305 -43.63 -8.34 -11.67
N THR A 306 -44.19 -7.69 -10.69
CA THR A 306 -45.41 -8.16 -9.97
C THR A 306 -46.69 -7.45 -10.40
N GLY A 307 -46.65 -6.72 -11.51
CA GLY A 307 -47.86 -6.07 -12.08
C GLY A 307 -48.33 -4.84 -11.33
N ARG A 308 -47.40 -4.07 -10.75
CA ARG A 308 -47.67 -2.84 -9.99
C ARG A 308 -46.93 -1.63 -10.56
N PRO A 309 -47.25 -1.21 -11.81
CA PRO A 309 -46.50 -0.17 -12.50
C PRO A 309 -46.64 1.22 -11.87
N GLU A 310 -47.74 1.54 -11.23
CA GLU A 310 -47.91 2.82 -10.55
C GLU A 310 -47.00 2.94 -9.32
N GLN A 311 -46.89 1.88 -8.54
CA GLN A 311 -45.97 1.82 -7.41
C GLN A 311 -44.49 1.84 -7.87
N ALA A 312 -44.17 1.19 -8.99
CA ALA A 312 -42.86 1.24 -9.60
C ALA A 312 -42.47 2.68 -9.99
N ALA A 313 -43.40 3.41 -10.64
CA ALA A 313 -43.17 4.80 -11.01
C ALA A 313 -42.94 5.70 -9.79
N LYS A 314 -43.69 5.48 -8.71
CA LYS A 314 -43.53 6.20 -7.44
C LYS A 314 -42.11 5.97 -6.85
N MET A 315 -41.64 4.73 -6.83
CA MET A 315 -40.33 4.40 -6.29
C MET A 315 -39.17 5.00 -7.12
N ARG A 316 -39.30 5.00 -8.44
CA ARG A 316 -38.33 5.68 -9.31
C ARG A 316 -38.27 7.17 -9.07
N ARG A 317 -39.45 7.80 -8.84
CA ARG A 317 -39.51 9.21 -8.48
C ARG A 317 -38.83 9.50 -7.15
N GLU A 318 -39.08 8.70 -6.12
CA GLU A 318 -38.41 8.85 -4.82
C GLU A 318 -36.92 8.72 -4.92
N GLY A 319 -36.39 7.74 -5.68
CA GLY A 319 -34.98 7.56 -5.96
C GLY A 319 -34.34 8.76 -6.66
N LEU A 320 -35.05 9.33 -7.67
CA LEU A 320 -34.58 10.53 -8.38
C LEU A 320 -34.54 11.75 -7.46
N LEU A 321 -35.57 11.97 -6.66
CA LEU A 321 -35.60 13.06 -5.69
C LEU A 321 -34.49 12.96 -4.64
N LEU A 322 -34.18 11.75 -4.20
CA LEU A 322 -33.05 11.52 -3.29
C LEU A 322 -31.72 11.92 -3.93
N THR A 323 -31.50 11.57 -5.20
CA THR A 323 -30.29 11.95 -5.93
C THR A 323 -30.15 13.47 -6.04
N LEU A 324 -31.24 14.18 -6.34
CA LEU A 324 -31.25 15.64 -6.43
C LEU A 324 -30.96 16.33 -5.09
N ARG A 325 -31.38 15.73 -3.98
CA ARG A 325 -31.09 16.25 -2.63
C ARG A 325 -29.62 16.03 -2.23
N GLN A 326 -29.02 14.94 -2.71
CA GLN A 326 -27.61 14.62 -2.41
C GLN A 326 -26.62 15.45 -3.22
N ASN A 327 -27.01 15.91 -4.41
CA ASN A 327 -26.19 16.73 -5.31
C ASN A 327 -26.91 18.04 -5.68
N PRO A 328 -27.03 19.01 -4.75
CA PRO A 328 -27.77 20.25 -5.00
C PRO A 328 -27.12 21.18 -6.02
N ASP A 329 -25.88 20.94 -6.42
CA ASP A 329 -25.09 21.82 -7.31
C ASP A 329 -24.95 21.30 -8.76
N GLN A 330 -25.77 20.31 -9.19
CA GLN A 330 -25.87 19.88 -10.59
C GLN A 330 -27.20 20.38 -11.25
#